data_a1f0be3999842e492e2db7ee1e010060
#
_entry.id   a1f0be3999842e492e2db7ee1e010060
#
_cell.length_a   1.000
_cell.length_b   1.000
_cell.length_c   1.000
_cell.angle_alpha   90.00
_cell.angle_beta   90.00
_cell.angle_gamma   90.00
#
_symmetry.space_group_name_H-M   'P 1'
#
loop_
_entity.id
_entity.type
_entity.pdbx_description
1 polymer ?
#
loop_
_entity_poly.entity_id
_entity_poly.type
_entity_poly.pdbx_seq_one_letter_code
_entity_poly.pdbx_strand_id
1 'polypeptide(L)'
;MGISSTILRLFLCMLIGLQVLTLISCESKRPQKECSTFEEMQDPANVTFSDWSNVPAGLQASFISLDDKLPKSVVPHLSLNKSVAITGWKGERVSAQLLLWSVADVDQVELDFTDFQAQGSKLPASLAQARFVRYVMTDEFGPGCGYRKPEDFPASLVADMLDNLECFNMEAKTVRPVWLTFTIPSDAVAGNYKGNLKLYAGGRSVENFEIALHVVDRVLPEPSQWLYHLDLWQHPSAVARVHNLEVWSDTHFEKMRPLMKMLADAGQKVITATLNMDPWNNQCYDAYADMIIWTKNKDQSWVFDYTIFDRWVEYMMDLGINKMINCYSLLTWNNKLHYNDMEKGELVTVELKAQSKEYAELWSLFLKDFTQHLREKGWLEKTNIAMDERAPADMQAALKVLESAAPELGVSLADNHKSYRDYPWIKDICVGSGNKVPKEEIAARRDKGLITTYYVCCADRFPNMFTFSAPAESVYAAWYAVAADFDGFLRWAYNSWVENPLTDSRFRTWPAGDTYMVYPDARSSIRFERLIEGIQDVEKIRVLRKKYAEENTPESLAKLNQLETAVEYFNTLEPSADWQDRLNDTKKLLN
;
A
#
# COMPACT_ATOMS: atom_id res chain seq x y z
N MET A 1 -76.42 43.85 15.32
CA MET A 1 -76.20 42.57 14.59
C MET A 1 -74.89 41.99 15.02
N GLY A 2 -74.95 41.03 15.96
CA GLY A 2 -73.76 40.42 16.53
C GLY A 2 -73.36 39.17 15.74
N ILE A 3 -72.16 39.16 15.21
CA ILE A 3 -71.59 37.97 14.60
C ILE A 3 -71.11 37.10 15.74
N SER A 4 -71.65 35.88 15.79
CA SER A 4 -71.42 34.90 16.87
C SER A 4 -69.94 34.58 17.04
N SER A 5 -69.45 34.62 18.30
CA SER A 5 -68.10 34.32 18.73
C SER A 5 -67.60 32.89 18.35
N THR A 6 -68.48 32.02 17.90
CA THR A 6 -68.23 30.65 17.47
C THR A 6 -67.62 30.56 16.06
N ILE A 7 -67.95 31.47 15.16
CA ILE A 7 -67.41 31.51 13.79
C ILE A 7 -65.93 32.00 13.82
N LEU A 8 -65.64 32.96 14.71
CA LEU A 8 -64.25 33.47 14.85
C LEU A 8 -63.25 32.43 15.43
N ARG A 9 -63.77 31.55 16.30
CA ARG A 9 -62.89 30.43 16.85
C ARG A 9 -62.65 29.32 15.83
N LEU A 10 -63.62 29.06 14.93
CA LEU A 10 -63.43 28.08 13.85
C LEU A 10 -62.45 28.57 12.78
N PHE A 11 -62.44 29.87 12.46
CA PHE A 11 -61.44 30.44 11.53
C PHE A 11 -60.06 30.53 12.13
N LEU A 12 -59.91 30.76 13.43
CA LEU A 12 -58.60 30.78 14.11
C LEU A 12 -58.00 29.37 14.26
N CYS A 13 -58.82 28.33 14.48
CA CYS A 13 -58.36 26.94 14.49
C CYS A 13 -57.99 26.42 13.09
N MET A 14 -58.64 26.85 12.00
CA MET A 14 -58.23 26.50 10.64
C MET A 14 -56.93 27.19 10.20
N LEU A 15 -56.65 28.41 10.65
CA LEU A 15 -55.39 29.11 10.36
C LEU A 15 -54.21 28.52 11.13
N ILE A 16 -54.43 28.02 12.35
CA ILE A 16 -53.37 27.32 13.13
C ILE A 16 -53.15 25.90 12.61
N GLY A 17 -54.19 25.21 12.11
CA GLY A 17 -54.07 23.89 11.48
C GLY A 17 -53.35 23.92 10.12
N LEU A 18 -53.39 25.04 9.39
CA LEU A 18 -52.68 25.17 8.10
C LEU A 18 -51.22 25.58 8.24
N GLN A 19 -50.79 26.09 9.42
CA GLN A 19 -49.36 26.42 9.66
C GLN A 19 -48.56 25.26 10.19
N VAL A 20 -49.16 24.15 10.60
CA VAL A 20 -48.45 22.94 11.09
C VAL A 20 -48.12 21.98 9.93
N LEU A 21 -48.68 22.19 8.74
CA LEU A 21 -48.48 21.30 7.58
C LEU A 21 -47.41 21.77 6.56
N THR A 22 -46.59 22.79 6.88
CA THR A 22 -45.53 23.28 5.97
C THR A 22 -44.13 23.29 6.56
N LEU A 23 -43.86 22.44 7.57
CA LEU A 23 -42.49 22.04 7.92
C LEU A 23 -42.15 20.68 7.26
N ILE A 24 -42.47 20.55 5.98
CA ILE A 24 -41.70 19.66 5.12
C ILE A 24 -40.37 20.39 4.95
N SER A 25 -39.36 19.93 5.66
CA SER A 25 -37.98 20.32 5.44
C SER A 25 -37.69 20.11 3.95
N CYS A 26 -37.77 21.17 3.17
CA CYS A 26 -37.17 21.19 1.84
C CYS A 26 -35.68 21.13 2.07
N GLU A 27 -35.07 19.91 2.17
CA GLU A 27 -33.63 19.80 2.04
C GLU A 27 -33.24 20.50 0.74
N SER A 28 -32.49 21.58 0.85
CA SER A 28 -32.07 22.37 -0.30
C SER A 28 -31.25 21.47 -1.21
N LYS A 29 -31.66 21.38 -2.48
CA LYS A 29 -30.92 20.68 -3.51
C LYS A 29 -29.50 21.25 -3.56
N ARG A 30 -28.46 20.36 -3.53
CA ARG A 30 -27.09 20.78 -3.70
C ARG A 30 -26.88 21.45 -5.06
N PRO A 31 -25.87 22.34 -5.16
CA PRO A 31 -25.47 22.89 -6.45
C PRO A 31 -25.12 21.77 -7.44
N GLN A 32 -25.48 21.98 -8.70
CA GLN A 32 -25.04 21.06 -9.75
C GLN A 32 -23.51 21.19 -9.94
N LYS A 33 -22.82 20.07 -9.96
CA LYS A 33 -21.38 19.96 -10.21
C LYS A 33 -21.14 19.15 -11.47
N GLU A 34 -20.09 19.48 -12.17
CA GLU A 34 -19.57 18.60 -13.21
C GLU A 34 -18.76 17.50 -12.53
N CYS A 35 -19.22 16.26 -12.65
CA CYS A 35 -18.58 15.09 -12.05
C CYS A 35 -17.89 14.27 -13.14
N SER A 36 -16.78 13.65 -12.76
CA SER A 36 -16.06 12.74 -13.65
C SER A 36 -16.82 11.44 -13.86
N THR A 37 -16.69 10.88 -15.06
CA THR A 37 -16.92 9.46 -15.34
C THR A 37 -15.58 8.77 -15.48
N PHE A 38 -15.49 7.51 -15.07
CA PHE A 38 -14.26 6.74 -15.27
C PHE A 38 -14.24 6.16 -16.68
N GLU A 39 -13.12 6.34 -17.37
CA GLU A 39 -12.81 5.52 -18.52
C GLU A 39 -12.26 4.18 -18.01
N GLU A 40 -13.08 3.16 -18.06
CA GLU A 40 -12.72 1.78 -17.72
C GLU A 40 -12.82 0.91 -18.97
N MET A 41 -11.93 -0.07 -19.08
CA MET A 41 -11.99 -1.00 -20.21
C MET A 41 -13.27 -1.85 -20.15
N GLN A 42 -13.68 -2.39 -21.30
CA GLN A 42 -14.76 -3.36 -21.32
C GLN A 42 -14.29 -4.67 -20.67
N ASP A 43 -15.15 -5.27 -19.84
CA ASP A 43 -14.83 -6.55 -19.21
C ASP A 43 -14.86 -7.68 -20.25
N PRO A 44 -13.70 -8.33 -20.52
CA PRO A 44 -13.62 -9.43 -21.48
C PRO A 44 -14.10 -10.77 -20.89
N ALA A 45 -14.26 -10.84 -19.57
CA ALA A 45 -14.76 -12.05 -18.94
C ALA A 45 -16.20 -12.34 -19.42
N ASN A 46 -16.48 -13.60 -19.74
CA ASN A 46 -17.84 -14.05 -19.97
C ASN A 46 -18.63 -14.04 -18.65
N VAL A 47 -18.91 -12.83 -18.17
CA VAL A 47 -19.75 -12.63 -17.00
C VAL A 47 -21.13 -13.19 -17.33
N THR A 48 -21.62 -14.13 -16.54
CA THR A 48 -22.98 -14.67 -16.68
C THR A 48 -23.93 -13.49 -16.74
N PHE A 49 -24.78 -13.44 -17.78
CA PHE A 49 -25.72 -12.34 -18.00
C PHE A 49 -26.54 -12.13 -16.71
N SER A 50 -26.36 -10.99 -16.09
CA SER A 50 -27.05 -10.68 -14.83
C SER A 50 -28.40 -10.01 -15.12
N ASP A 51 -29.46 -10.53 -14.50
CA ASP A 51 -30.81 -9.98 -14.67
C ASP A 51 -31.04 -8.77 -13.75
N TRP A 52 -30.98 -7.58 -14.33
CA TRP A 52 -31.24 -6.32 -13.66
C TRP A 52 -32.72 -5.95 -13.53
N SER A 53 -33.65 -6.75 -14.10
CA SER A 53 -35.08 -6.43 -14.13
C SER A 53 -35.74 -6.35 -12.75
N ASN A 54 -35.17 -7.07 -11.77
CA ASN A 54 -35.68 -7.13 -10.41
C ASN A 54 -35.00 -6.13 -9.45
N VAL A 55 -34.05 -5.35 -9.92
CA VAL A 55 -33.38 -4.33 -9.09
C VAL A 55 -34.30 -3.10 -9.00
N PRO A 56 -34.57 -2.57 -7.79
CA PRO A 56 -35.39 -1.39 -7.62
C PRO A 56 -34.84 -0.18 -8.38
N ALA A 57 -35.74 0.70 -8.84
CA ALA A 57 -35.35 1.94 -9.48
C ALA A 57 -34.60 2.87 -8.50
N GLY A 58 -33.68 3.68 -9.04
CA GLY A 58 -32.85 4.60 -8.27
C GLY A 58 -31.55 3.96 -7.76
N LEU A 59 -30.74 4.79 -7.13
CA LEU A 59 -29.44 4.37 -6.58
C LEU A 59 -29.66 3.51 -5.34
N GLN A 60 -29.14 2.31 -5.36
CA GLN A 60 -29.12 1.38 -4.24
C GLN A 60 -27.75 1.41 -3.57
N ALA A 61 -27.70 1.13 -2.27
CA ALA A 61 -26.43 1.05 -1.54
C ALA A 61 -26.52 0.15 -0.31
N SER A 62 -25.41 -0.51 0.03
CA SER A 62 -25.27 -1.37 1.22
C SER A 62 -23.83 -1.44 1.67
N PHE A 63 -23.59 -1.49 2.97
CA PHE A 63 -22.30 -1.95 3.48
C PHE A 63 -22.05 -3.40 3.09
N ILE A 64 -20.80 -3.70 2.72
CA ILE A 64 -20.31 -5.03 2.37
C ILE A 64 -19.01 -5.33 3.12
N SER A 65 -18.53 -6.57 3.04
CA SER A 65 -17.21 -6.94 3.60
C SER A 65 -16.07 -6.21 2.88
N LEU A 66 -15.00 -5.93 3.59
CA LEU A 66 -13.74 -5.42 3.01
C LEU A 66 -13.09 -6.44 2.05
N ASP A 67 -13.49 -7.71 2.15
CA ASP A 67 -12.95 -8.81 1.36
C ASP A 67 -13.78 -9.10 0.09
N ASP A 68 -14.94 -8.44 -0.04
CA ASP A 68 -15.80 -8.60 -1.21
C ASP A 68 -15.24 -7.85 -2.42
N LYS A 69 -15.00 -8.59 -3.50
CA LYS A 69 -14.73 -8.05 -4.85
C LYS A 69 -15.88 -8.44 -5.76
N LEU A 70 -16.65 -7.48 -6.21
CA LEU A 70 -17.82 -7.71 -7.06
C LEU A 70 -17.53 -7.28 -8.50
N PRO A 71 -17.89 -8.08 -9.52
CA PRO A 71 -17.76 -7.71 -10.92
C PRO A 71 -18.61 -6.46 -11.25
N LYS A 72 -18.13 -5.58 -12.12
CA LYS A 72 -18.75 -4.29 -12.45
C LYS A 72 -20.21 -4.43 -12.92
N SER A 73 -20.53 -5.48 -13.68
CA SER A 73 -21.81 -5.63 -14.39
C SER A 73 -22.75 -6.66 -13.77
N VAL A 74 -22.43 -7.21 -12.61
CA VAL A 74 -23.23 -8.27 -11.95
C VAL A 74 -24.09 -7.67 -10.85
N VAL A 75 -25.39 -8.01 -10.87
CA VAL A 75 -26.33 -7.63 -9.79
C VAL A 75 -25.85 -8.22 -8.46
N PRO A 76 -25.64 -7.39 -7.42
CA PRO A 76 -25.21 -7.89 -6.13
C PRO A 76 -26.33 -8.68 -5.44
N HIS A 77 -26.07 -9.93 -5.06
CA HIS A 77 -26.95 -10.76 -4.27
C HIS A 77 -26.55 -10.68 -2.80
N LEU A 78 -27.05 -9.68 -2.09
CA LEU A 78 -26.68 -9.44 -0.68
C LEU A 78 -27.90 -8.97 0.14
N SER A 79 -27.83 -9.19 1.45
CA SER A 79 -28.75 -8.57 2.40
C SER A 79 -28.38 -7.13 2.60
N LEU A 80 -29.34 -6.20 2.48
CA LEU A 80 -29.09 -4.78 2.64
C LEU A 80 -28.68 -4.46 4.08
N ASN A 81 -27.54 -3.81 4.23
CA ASN A 81 -27.02 -3.36 5.51
C ASN A 81 -26.82 -1.83 5.49
N LYS A 82 -27.58 -1.12 6.33
CA LYS A 82 -27.58 0.34 6.44
C LYS A 82 -26.72 0.87 7.59
N SER A 83 -26.02 -0.02 8.28
CA SER A 83 -25.17 0.37 9.41
C SER A 83 -23.86 -0.43 9.40
N VAL A 84 -22.80 0.17 9.93
CA VAL A 84 -21.52 -0.51 10.15
C VAL A 84 -20.98 -0.18 11.54
N ALA A 85 -20.43 -1.21 12.20
CA ALA A 85 -19.68 -1.05 13.43
C ALA A 85 -18.18 -1.24 13.17
N ILE A 86 -17.40 -0.27 13.56
CA ILE A 86 -15.96 -0.22 13.37
C ILE A 86 -15.30 -0.06 14.73
N THR A 87 -14.23 -0.80 14.97
CA THR A 87 -13.44 -0.68 16.21
C THR A 87 -11.99 -0.38 15.84
N GLY A 88 -11.38 0.57 16.52
CA GLY A 88 -9.98 0.91 16.33
C GLY A 88 -9.34 1.55 17.56
N TRP A 89 -8.01 1.52 17.60
CA TRP A 89 -7.23 2.21 18.61
C TRP A 89 -7.06 3.69 18.27
N LYS A 90 -6.70 4.50 19.24
CA LYS A 90 -6.23 5.87 19.01
C LYS A 90 -4.99 5.84 18.12
N GLY A 91 -4.91 6.70 17.08
CA GLY A 91 -3.84 6.70 16.10
C GLY A 91 -4.00 5.67 14.97
N GLU A 92 -5.01 4.81 15.03
CA GLU A 92 -5.24 3.78 14.02
C GLU A 92 -6.04 4.31 12.84
N ARG A 93 -5.74 3.77 11.66
CA ARG A 93 -6.51 3.96 10.44
C ARG A 93 -7.31 2.69 10.15
N VAL A 94 -8.63 2.80 10.22
CA VAL A 94 -9.56 1.67 10.03
C VAL A 94 -10.43 1.91 8.81
N SER A 95 -10.94 0.84 8.20
CA SER A 95 -11.68 0.92 6.93
C SER A 95 -13.04 0.24 7.01
N ALA A 96 -13.95 0.66 6.10
CA ALA A 96 -15.20 -0.03 5.77
C ALA A 96 -15.43 0.06 4.26
N GLN A 97 -16.35 -0.74 3.72
CA GLN A 97 -16.69 -0.71 2.31
C GLN A 97 -18.20 -0.56 2.11
N LEU A 98 -18.58 0.39 1.26
CA LEU A 98 -19.96 0.57 0.80
C LEU A 98 -20.02 0.16 -0.67
N LEU A 99 -21.08 -0.53 -1.08
CA LEU A 99 -21.36 -0.83 -2.47
C LEU A 99 -22.53 0.01 -2.95
N LEU A 100 -22.38 0.61 -4.14
CA LEU A 100 -23.42 1.32 -4.86
C LEU A 100 -23.82 0.53 -6.11
N TRP A 101 -25.10 0.52 -6.51
CA TRP A 101 -25.54 -0.03 -7.78
C TRP A 101 -26.83 0.60 -8.27
N SER A 102 -27.05 0.61 -9.59
CA SER A 102 -28.26 1.18 -10.21
C SER A 102 -28.59 0.53 -11.54
N VAL A 103 -29.88 0.45 -11.85
CA VAL A 103 -30.39 0.02 -13.17
C VAL A 103 -30.33 1.10 -14.22
N ALA A 104 -30.22 2.38 -13.82
CA ALA A 104 -30.20 3.56 -14.67
C ALA A 104 -28.95 4.40 -14.38
N ASP A 105 -28.61 5.28 -15.29
CA ASP A 105 -27.58 6.28 -15.05
C ASP A 105 -27.91 7.15 -13.83
N VAL A 106 -26.91 7.48 -13.05
CA VAL A 106 -27.04 8.31 -11.86
C VAL A 106 -25.99 9.41 -11.90
N ASP A 107 -26.46 10.64 -12.03
CA ASP A 107 -25.59 11.81 -12.03
C ASP A 107 -25.25 12.25 -10.61
N GLN A 108 -24.07 12.84 -10.48
CA GLN A 108 -23.62 13.55 -9.29
C GLN A 108 -23.81 12.71 -8.00
N VAL A 109 -23.19 11.54 -7.96
CA VAL A 109 -23.10 10.72 -6.74
C VAL A 109 -22.07 11.35 -5.82
N GLU A 110 -22.47 11.72 -4.60
CA GLU A 110 -21.63 12.32 -3.59
C GLU A 110 -21.87 11.64 -2.23
N LEU A 111 -20.83 11.64 -1.39
CA LEU A 111 -20.87 11.07 -0.05
C LEU A 111 -20.30 12.08 0.96
N ASP A 112 -21.04 12.33 2.04
CA ASP A 112 -20.59 13.20 3.12
C ASP A 112 -20.71 12.52 4.47
N PHE A 113 -19.72 12.70 5.31
CA PHE A 113 -19.79 12.30 6.71
C PHE A 113 -20.33 13.42 7.58
N THR A 114 -21.04 13.05 8.65
CA THR A 114 -21.31 13.93 9.78
C THR A 114 -20.23 13.79 10.82
N ASP A 115 -20.15 14.74 11.75
CA ASP A 115 -19.34 14.54 12.95
C ASP A 115 -19.81 13.32 13.73
N PHE A 116 -18.87 12.68 14.40
CA PHE A 116 -19.10 11.51 15.25
C PHE A 116 -19.28 11.96 16.69
N GLN A 117 -20.42 11.63 17.29
CA GLN A 117 -20.83 12.08 18.62
C GLN A 117 -20.73 10.93 19.64
N ALA A 118 -20.16 11.22 20.81
CA ALA A 118 -20.21 10.37 22.00
C ALA A 118 -20.67 11.21 23.19
N GLN A 119 -20.95 10.57 24.34
CA GLN A 119 -21.32 11.30 25.55
C GLN A 119 -20.14 12.19 26.03
N GLY A 120 -20.29 13.51 25.89
CA GLY A 120 -19.27 14.48 26.32
C GLY A 120 -18.06 14.62 25.40
N SER A 121 -18.06 13.98 24.22
CA SER A 121 -16.96 14.06 23.26
C SER A 121 -17.47 14.05 21.82
N LYS A 122 -16.67 14.63 20.92
CA LYS A 122 -16.98 14.76 19.49
C LYS A 122 -15.70 14.56 18.67
N LEU A 123 -15.81 13.81 17.58
CA LEU A 123 -14.75 13.70 16.57
C LEU A 123 -15.27 14.34 15.26
N PRO A 124 -14.42 15.09 14.53
CA PRO A 124 -14.84 15.80 13.33
C PRO A 124 -15.09 14.85 12.17
N ALA A 125 -16.01 15.20 11.28
CA ALA A 125 -16.30 14.48 10.04
C ALA A 125 -15.04 14.26 9.18
N SER A 126 -14.07 15.18 9.25
CA SER A 126 -12.82 15.15 8.49
C SER A 126 -11.87 13.99 8.85
N LEU A 127 -12.14 13.25 9.95
CA LEU A 127 -11.40 12.01 10.23
C LEU A 127 -11.73 10.90 9.20
N ALA A 128 -12.86 11.02 8.51
CA ALA A 128 -13.37 10.04 7.57
C ALA A 128 -13.26 10.52 6.12
N GLN A 129 -12.88 9.62 5.22
CA GLN A 129 -12.78 9.86 3.79
C GLN A 129 -13.49 8.74 3.03
N ALA A 130 -14.26 9.11 2.00
CA ALA A 130 -14.84 8.17 1.04
C ALA A 130 -14.09 8.29 -0.30
N ARG A 131 -13.72 7.16 -0.89
CA ARG A 131 -13.03 7.09 -2.19
C ARG A 131 -13.75 6.09 -3.08
N PHE A 132 -14.17 6.53 -4.27
CA PHE A 132 -14.73 5.62 -5.26
C PHE A 132 -13.67 4.64 -5.75
N VAL A 133 -14.03 3.37 -5.89
CA VAL A 133 -13.10 2.33 -6.38
C VAL A 133 -13.28 2.17 -7.88
N ARG A 134 -12.18 2.33 -8.64
CA ARG A 134 -12.15 2.07 -10.07
C ARG A 134 -11.83 0.62 -10.36
N TYR A 135 -12.37 0.14 -11.48
CA TYR A 135 -12.05 -1.15 -12.04
C TYR A 135 -10.87 -1.03 -12.99
N VAL A 136 -9.95 -1.98 -12.89
CA VAL A 136 -8.78 -2.11 -13.77
C VAL A 136 -8.75 -3.49 -14.41
N MET A 137 -8.22 -3.57 -15.62
CA MET A 137 -8.01 -4.85 -16.29
C MET A 137 -6.96 -5.67 -15.53
N THR A 138 -7.24 -6.94 -15.32
CA THR A 138 -6.33 -7.92 -14.71
C THR A 138 -6.25 -9.18 -15.54
N ASP A 139 -5.28 -10.03 -15.25
CA ASP A 139 -5.19 -11.41 -15.69
C ASP A 139 -4.91 -12.31 -14.48
N GLU A 140 -5.14 -13.59 -14.65
CA GLU A 140 -4.79 -14.58 -13.65
C GLU A 140 -3.65 -15.45 -14.18
N PHE A 141 -2.43 -14.96 -13.99
CA PHE A 141 -1.25 -15.74 -14.30
C PHE A 141 -1.24 -17.05 -13.50
N GLY A 142 -0.98 -18.15 -14.16
CA GLY A 142 -0.56 -19.35 -13.46
C GLY A 142 0.78 -19.11 -12.71
N PRO A 143 1.11 -19.93 -11.71
CA PRO A 143 2.36 -19.76 -10.97
C PRO A 143 3.58 -19.83 -11.89
N GLY A 144 4.54 -18.95 -11.65
CA GLY A 144 5.81 -18.87 -12.37
C GLY A 144 6.13 -17.46 -12.85
N CYS A 145 7.41 -17.20 -13.02
CA CYS A 145 7.95 -15.94 -13.47
C CYS A 145 8.50 -16.05 -14.91
N GLY A 146 8.62 -14.92 -15.58
CA GLY A 146 9.23 -14.84 -16.89
C GLY A 146 8.32 -14.24 -17.97
N TYR A 147 8.89 -13.99 -19.14
CA TYR A 147 8.19 -13.33 -20.25
C TYR A 147 6.97 -14.12 -20.71
N ARG A 148 5.83 -13.45 -20.79
CA ARG A 148 4.54 -13.96 -21.26
C ARG A 148 3.81 -12.89 -22.06
N LYS A 149 2.80 -13.32 -22.80
CA LYS A 149 1.89 -12.40 -23.49
C LYS A 149 0.61 -12.30 -22.66
N PRO A 150 0.20 -11.11 -22.20
CA PRO A 150 -1.02 -10.93 -21.43
C PRO A 150 -2.27 -11.52 -22.11
N GLU A 151 -2.34 -11.47 -23.43
CA GLU A 151 -3.44 -12.01 -24.24
C GLU A 151 -3.55 -13.54 -24.23
N ASP A 152 -2.54 -14.26 -23.78
CA ASP A 152 -2.58 -15.73 -23.63
C ASP A 152 -3.30 -16.18 -22.35
N PHE A 153 -3.72 -15.24 -21.49
CA PHE A 153 -4.38 -15.50 -20.21
C PHE A 153 -5.80 -14.95 -20.17
N PRO A 154 -6.70 -15.60 -19.41
CA PRO A 154 -7.99 -15.01 -19.10
C PRO A 154 -7.81 -13.62 -18.48
N ALA A 155 -8.64 -12.69 -18.89
CA ALA A 155 -8.66 -11.34 -18.37
C ALA A 155 -10.05 -10.99 -17.86
N SER A 156 -10.10 -10.10 -16.86
CA SER A 156 -11.35 -9.59 -16.27
C SER A 156 -11.14 -8.19 -15.70
N LEU A 157 -12.21 -7.49 -15.40
CA LEU A 157 -12.16 -6.22 -14.64
C LEU A 157 -12.29 -6.49 -13.15
N VAL A 158 -11.37 -5.93 -12.36
CA VAL A 158 -11.42 -5.99 -10.89
C VAL A 158 -11.39 -4.62 -10.27
N ALA A 159 -12.13 -4.44 -9.18
CA ALA A 159 -12.08 -3.26 -8.34
C ALA A 159 -10.76 -3.25 -7.55
N ASP A 160 -9.91 -2.22 -7.73
CA ASP A 160 -8.64 -2.11 -7.00
C ASP A 160 -8.21 -0.67 -6.69
N MET A 161 -8.31 0.28 -7.64
CA MET A 161 -7.79 1.64 -7.48
C MET A 161 -8.76 2.54 -6.72
N LEU A 162 -8.29 3.21 -5.68
CA LEU A 162 -9.07 4.17 -4.89
C LEU A 162 -8.86 5.58 -5.46
N ASP A 163 -9.90 6.17 -6.03
CA ASP A 163 -9.82 7.49 -6.64
C ASP A 163 -10.21 8.61 -5.66
N ASN A 164 -9.58 9.77 -5.81
CA ASN A 164 -9.75 10.93 -4.95
C ASN A 164 -10.82 11.91 -5.48
N LEU A 165 -11.84 11.42 -6.20
CA LEU A 165 -12.91 12.25 -6.74
C LEU A 165 -13.93 12.64 -5.68
N GLU A 166 -14.37 13.90 -5.72
CA GLU A 166 -15.43 14.40 -4.84
C GLU A 166 -16.82 13.94 -5.26
N CYS A 167 -17.03 13.75 -6.55
CA CYS A 167 -18.29 13.24 -7.10
C CYS A 167 -18.05 12.39 -8.37
N PHE A 168 -19.02 11.55 -8.68
CA PHE A 168 -18.93 10.56 -9.74
C PHE A 168 -20.29 10.42 -10.46
N ASN A 169 -20.27 10.27 -11.79
CA ASN A 169 -21.43 9.88 -12.58
C ASN A 169 -21.39 8.38 -12.83
N MET A 170 -22.41 7.67 -12.38
CA MET A 170 -22.49 6.22 -12.41
C MET A 170 -23.30 5.74 -13.62
N GLU A 171 -22.73 4.81 -14.39
CA GLU A 171 -23.39 4.20 -15.54
C GLU A 171 -24.49 3.22 -15.12
N ALA A 172 -25.53 3.10 -15.96
CA ALA A 172 -26.63 2.15 -15.79
C ALA A 172 -26.11 0.69 -15.74
N LYS A 173 -26.77 -0.12 -14.94
CA LYS A 173 -26.48 -1.56 -14.79
C LYS A 173 -25.04 -1.85 -14.38
N THR A 174 -24.52 -1.03 -13.48
CA THR A 174 -23.18 -1.20 -12.89
C THR A 174 -23.24 -1.18 -11.39
N VAL A 175 -22.18 -1.71 -10.78
CA VAL A 175 -21.88 -1.58 -9.36
C VAL A 175 -20.64 -0.72 -9.17
N ARG A 176 -20.56 0.01 -8.05
CA ARG A 176 -19.40 0.82 -7.69
C ARG A 176 -19.09 0.68 -6.21
N PRO A 177 -17.97 0.02 -5.85
CA PRO A 177 -17.50 0.03 -4.47
C PRO A 177 -17.02 1.43 -4.09
N VAL A 178 -17.20 1.76 -2.81
CA VAL A 178 -16.66 2.97 -2.17
C VAL A 178 -15.88 2.53 -0.95
N TRP A 179 -14.60 2.86 -0.91
CA TRP A 179 -13.73 2.60 0.23
C TRP A 179 -13.82 3.75 1.22
N LEU A 180 -14.13 3.42 2.46
CA LEU A 180 -14.23 4.37 3.57
C LEU A 180 -13.04 4.18 4.49
N THR A 181 -12.32 5.25 4.77
CA THR A 181 -11.18 5.26 5.68
C THR A 181 -11.45 6.20 6.83
N PHE A 182 -11.18 5.76 8.07
CA PHE A 182 -11.32 6.53 9.30
C PHE A 182 -9.96 6.60 9.99
N THR A 183 -9.38 7.81 10.06
CA THR A 183 -8.12 8.04 10.78
C THR A 183 -8.44 8.53 12.18
N ILE A 184 -8.33 7.67 13.16
CA ILE A 184 -8.65 7.98 14.55
C ILE A 184 -7.50 8.82 15.13
N PRO A 185 -7.75 10.05 15.65
CA PRO A 185 -6.69 10.84 16.27
C PRO A 185 -6.02 10.11 17.44
N SER A 186 -4.70 10.27 17.60
CA SER A 186 -3.96 9.66 18.72
C SER A 186 -4.35 10.21 20.08
N ASP A 187 -4.93 11.42 20.12
CA ASP A 187 -5.46 12.08 21.30
C ASP A 187 -6.99 11.93 21.48
N ALA A 188 -7.65 11.10 20.64
CA ALA A 188 -9.08 10.87 20.74
C ALA A 188 -9.48 10.35 22.13
N VAL A 189 -10.62 10.78 22.62
CA VAL A 189 -11.21 10.21 23.84
C VAL A 189 -11.75 8.82 23.53
N ALA A 190 -11.41 7.82 24.33
CA ALA A 190 -11.96 6.46 24.16
C ALA A 190 -13.48 6.44 24.38
N GLY A 191 -14.20 5.63 23.61
CA GLY A 191 -15.66 5.55 23.75
C GLY A 191 -16.37 5.13 22.47
N ASN A 192 -17.70 5.11 22.56
CA ASN A 192 -18.58 4.75 21.46
C ASN A 192 -19.13 6.01 20.79
N TYR A 193 -18.76 6.22 19.55
CA TYR A 193 -19.17 7.35 18.75
C TYR A 193 -20.19 6.91 17.69
N LYS A 194 -21.14 7.78 17.40
CA LYS A 194 -22.09 7.61 16.30
C LYS A 194 -21.98 8.78 15.33
N GLY A 195 -21.89 8.45 14.05
CA GLY A 195 -21.92 9.39 12.93
C GLY A 195 -22.74 8.80 11.81
N ASN A 196 -22.88 9.56 10.74
CA ASN A 196 -23.63 9.13 9.56
C ASN A 196 -22.82 9.40 8.30
N LEU A 197 -23.03 8.52 7.32
CA LEU A 197 -22.62 8.71 5.93
C LEU A 197 -23.89 9.02 5.12
N LYS A 198 -23.95 10.21 4.52
CA LYS A 198 -25.06 10.65 3.69
C LYS A 198 -24.72 10.45 2.22
N LEU A 199 -25.58 9.74 1.50
CA LEU A 199 -25.49 9.52 0.06
C LEU A 199 -26.39 10.48 -0.68
N TYR A 200 -25.86 11.14 -1.70
CA TYR A 200 -26.57 12.07 -2.57
C TYR A 200 -26.49 11.60 -4.02
N ALA A 201 -27.53 11.89 -4.80
CA ALA A 201 -27.56 11.69 -6.25
C ALA A 201 -28.33 12.83 -6.90
N GLY A 202 -27.79 13.42 -7.97
CA GLY A 202 -28.41 14.60 -8.64
C GLY A 202 -28.61 15.78 -7.70
N GLY A 203 -27.77 15.91 -6.66
CA GLY A 203 -27.87 16.96 -5.64
C GLY A 203 -28.96 16.73 -4.59
N ARG A 204 -29.63 15.58 -4.55
CA ARG A 204 -30.67 15.25 -3.57
C ARG A 204 -30.17 14.15 -2.63
N SER A 205 -30.55 14.21 -1.35
CA SER A 205 -30.31 13.13 -0.39
C SER A 205 -31.06 11.86 -0.81
N VAL A 206 -30.36 10.74 -0.90
CA VAL A 206 -30.90 9.44 -1.30
C VAL A 206 -31.03 8.54 -0.09
N GLU A 207 -29.96 8.46 0.72
CA GLU A 207 -29.88 7.50 1.83
C GLU A 207 -28.95 8.04 2.92
N ASN A 208 -29.16 7.53 4.13
CA ASN A 208 -28.34 7.82 5.30
C ASN A 208 -27.93 6.53 5.99
N PHE A 209 -26.63 6.33 6.18
CA PHE A 209 -26.05 5.13 6.77
C PHE A 209 -25.50 5.44 8.16
N GLU A 210 -25.82 4.61 9.16
CA GLU A 210 -25.27 4.75 10.51
C GLU A 210 -23.87 4.15 10.58
N ILE A 211 -22.95 4.88 11.21
CA ILE A 211 -21.60 4.42 11.53
C ILE A 211 -21.41 4.48 13.04
N ALA A 212 -21.19 3.30 13.64
CA ALA A 212 -20.80 3.17 15.03
C ALA A 212 -19.28 2.96 15.10
N LEU A 213 -18.54 3.96 15.61
CA LEU A 213 -17.10 3.91 15.79
C LEU A 213 -16.77 3.72 17.28
N HIS A 214 -16.19 2.56 17.62
CA HIS A 214 -15.66 2.30 18.95
C HIS A 214 -14.17 2.62 19.01
N VAL A 215 -13.79 3.64 19.77
CA VAL A 215 -12.39 4.02 20.02
C VAL A 215 -11.91 3.34 21.29
N VAL A 216 -11.00 2.40 21.15
CA VAL A 216 -10.39 1.64 22.26
C VAL A 216 -9.42 2.54 23.02
N ASP A 217 -9.35 2.39 24.37
CA ASP A 217 -8.42 3.15 25.20
C ASP A 217 -6.99 2.57 25.13
N ARG A 218 -6.45 2.57 23.92
CA ARG A 218 -5.06 2.21 23.60
C ARG A 218 -4.58 3.07 22.45
N VAL A 219 -3.28 3.34 22.43
CA VAL A 219 -2.65 4.15 21.38
C VAL A 219 -1.80 3.26 20.50
N LEU A 220 -2.04 3.29 19.21
CA LEU A 220 -1.14 2.73 18.20
C LEU A 220 0.03 3.72 18.02
N PRO A 221 1.30 3.28 18.08
CA PRO A 221 2.43 4.15 17.79
C PRO A 221 2.32 4.79 16.39
N GLU A 222 2.94 5.96 16.22
CA GLU A 222 3.05 6.60 14.90
C GLU A 222 3.83 5.72 13.91
N PRO A 223 3.54 5.77 12.61
CA PRO A 223 4.19 4.93 11.59
C PRO A 223 5.72 4.98 11.59
N SER A 224 6.31 6.13 11.91
CA SER A 224 7.76 6.29 12.06
C SER A 224 8.36 5.46 13.20
N GLN A 225 7.54 5.11 14.21
CA GLN A 225 7.92 4.33 15.39
C GLN A 225 7.59 2.85 15.27
N TRP A 226 6.87 2.43 14.22
CA TRP A 226 6.56 1.02 14.01
C TRP A 226 7.84 0.21 13.88
N LEU A 227 7.82 -1.00 14.44
CA LEU A 227 8.95 -1.92 14.39
C LEU A 227 8.90 -2.82 13.14
N TYR A 228 7.74 -2.93 12.51
CA TYR A 228 7.60 -3.70 11.28
C TYR A 228 8.51 -3.15 10.20
N HIS A 229 9.44 -3.97 9.71
CA HIS A 229 10.40 -3.57 8.68
C HIS A 229 9.75 -3.70 7.30
N LEU A 230 9.07 -2.64 6.86
CA LEU A 230 8.49 -2.56 5.53
C LEU A 230 9.54 -2.06 4.55
N ASP A 231 9.75 -2.83 3.45
CA ASP A 231 10.60 -2.44 2.33
C ASP A 231 9.84 -2.62 1.00
N LEU A 232 9.23 -1.55 0.52
CA LEU A 232 8.63 -1.47 -0.81
C LEU A 232 9.54 -0.63 -1.70
N TRP A 233 10.11 -1.22 -2.77
CA TRP A 233 11.08 -0.52 -3.61
C TRP A 233 10.43 0.60 -4.42
N GLN A 234 11.01 1.78 -4.33
CA GLN A 234 10.51 2.98 -4.99
C GLN A 234 11.08 3.11 -6.40
N HIS A 235 10.25 3.53 -7.37
CA HIS A 235 10.63 3.69 -8.76
C HIS A 235 10.35 5.12 -9.28
N PRO A 236 11.25 6.07 -9.08
CA PRO A 236 11.08 7.47 -9.52
C PRO A 236 10.85 7.63 -11.02
N SER A 237 11.54 6.85 -11.86
CA SER A 237 11.42 6.96 -13.33
C SER A 237 9.99 6.75 -13.84
N ALA A 238 9.23 5.85 -13.22
CA ALA A 238 7.84 5.60 -13.57
C ALA A 238 6.95 6.84 -13.33
N VAL A 239 7.23 7.62 -12.27
CA VAL A 239 6.53 8.88 -12.00
C VAL A 239 6.84 9.92 -13.08
N ALA A 240 8.11 10.04 -13.46
CA ALA A 240 8.53 10.97 -14.51
C ALA A 240 7.84 10.66 -15.85
N ARG A 241 7.82 9.38 -16.27
CA ARG A 241 7.15 8.97 -17.52
C ARG A 241 5.66 9.27 -17.51
N VAL A 242 4.95 8.80 -16.48
CA VAL A 242 3.47 8.93 -16.43
C VAL A 242 3.04 10.40 -16.45
N HIS A 243 3.83 11.28 -15.86
CA HIS A 243 3.54 12.71 -15.80
C HIS A 243 4.28 13.54 -16.86
N ASN A 244 5.01 12.88 -17.79
CA ASN A 244 5.79 13.53 -18.84
C ASN A 244 6.72 14.63 -18.28
N LEU A 245 7.49 14.28 -17.23
CA LEU A 245 8.43 15.16 -16.55
C LEU A 245 9.88 14.73 -16.83
N GLU A 246 10.78 15.69 -16.78
CA GLU A 246 12.22 15.41 -16.76
C GLU A 246 12.58 14.74 -15.42
N VAL A 247 13.25 13.58 -15.50
CA VAL A 247 13.70 12.84 -14.32
C VAL A 247 14.63 13.72 -13.47
N TRP A 248 14.42 13.71 -12.15
CA TRP A 248 15.19 14.48 -11.16
C TRP A 248 15.01 16.00 -11.22
N SER A 249 14.10 16.52 -12.04
CA SER A 249 13.72 17.95 -12.01
C SER A 249 12.98 18.31 -10.71
N ASP A 250 12.88 19.61 -10.40
CA ASP A 250 12.13 20.08 -9.21
C ASP A 250 10.66 19.67 -9.29
N THR A 251 10.04 19.80 -10.45
CA THR A 251 8.65 19.39 -10.68
C THR A 251 8.45 17.88 -10.52
N HIS A 252 9.46 17.07 -10.85
CA HIS A 252 9.41 15.63 -10.59
C HIS A 252 9.41 15.32 -9.09
N PHE A 253 10.27 15.95 -8.30
CA PHE A 253 10.28 15.81 -6.84
C PHE A 253 8.97 16.29 -6.19
N GLU A 254 8.41 17.42 -6.67
CA GLU A 254 7.10 17.90 -6.21
C GLU A 254 6.00 16.88 -6.50
N LYS A 255 6.01 16.29 -7.68
CA LYS A 255 5.01 15.29 -8.10
C LYS A 255 5.10 13.99 -7.31
N MET A 256 6.30 13.56 -6.95
CA MET A 256 6.53 12.38 -6.12
C MET A 256 6.09 12.57 -4.66
N ARG A 257 6.07 13.80 -4.12
CA ARG A 257 5.89 14.06 -2.68
C ARG A 257 4.66 13.39 -2.08
N PRO A 258 3.43 13.54 -2.61
CA PRO A 258 2.26 12.90 -2.01
C PRO A 258 2.34 11.36 -2.08
N LEU A 259 2.95 10.80 -3.12
CA LEU A 259 3.12 9.36 -3.29
C LEU A 259 4.11 8.79 -2.26
N MET A 260 5.27 9.43 -2.07
CA MET A 260 6.28 8.99 -1.10
C MET A 260 5.84 9.26 0.35
N LYS A 261 5.05 10.32 0.58
CA LYS A 261 4.42 10.56 1.89
C LYS A 261 3.43 9.44 2.25
N MET A 262 2.62 9.00 1.31
CA MET A 262 1.70 7.87 1.52
C MET A 262 2.46 6.58 1.87
N LEU A 263 3.64 6.36 1.30
CA LEU A 263 4.53 5.26 1.63
C LEU A 263 5.13 5.42 3.04
N ALA A 264 5.57 6.61 3.41
CA ALA A 264 6.07 6.91 4.75
C ALA A 264 5.00 6.65 5.82
N ASP A 265 3.74 7.05 5.54
CA ASP A 265 2.59 6.84 6.43
C ASP A 265 2.15 5.36 6.53
N ALA A 266 2.64 4.51 5.64
CA ALA A 266 2.51 3.05 5.74
C ALA A 266 3.63 2.40 6.57
N GLY A 267 4.58 3.18 7.10
CA GLY A 267 5.67 2.69 7.94
C GLY A 267 6.90 2.20 7.20
N GLN A 268 7.12 2.61 5.95
CA GLN A 268 8.34 2.30 5.18
C GLN A 268 9.62 2.60 5.96
N LYS A 269 10.61 1.71 5.88
CA LYS A 269 11.89 1.85 6.60
C LYS A 269 13.07 2.11 5.68
N VAL A 270 12.98 1.72 4.42
CA VAL A 270 14.10 1.63 3.49
C VAL A 270 13.96 2.61 2.33
N ILE A 271 15.04 3.33 2.04
CA ILE A 271 15.20 4.13 0.82
C ILE A 271 15.86 3.24 -0.23
N THR A 272 15.18 3.02 -1.36
CA THR A 272 15.76 2.34 -2.53
C THR A 272 16.56 3.35 -3.33
N ALA A 273 17.85 3.10 -3.52
CA ALA A 273 18.72 3.93 -4.35
C ALA A 273 19.41 3.11 -5.44
N THR A 274 19.66 3.70 -6.60
CA THR A 274 20.37 3.07 -7.71
C THR A 274 21.75 3.69 -7.88
N LEU A 275 22.79 2.86 -7.85
CA LEU A 275 24.18 3.32 -7.94
C LEU A 275 24.55 3.71 -9.36
N ASN A 276 24.19 2.85 -10.32
CA ASN A 276 24.53 3.00 -11.73
C ASN A 276 23.70 2.04 -12.56
N MET A 277 23.26 2.46 -13.73
CA MET A 277 22.48 1.71 -14.69
C MET A 277 21.31 0.93 -14.06
N ASP A 278 20.34 0.52 -14.84
CA ASP A 278 19.18 -0.24 -14.36
C ASP A 278 19.60 -1.59 -13.74
N PRO A 279 19.58 -1.76 -12.41
CA PRO A 279 20.07 -2.98 -11.75
C PRO A 279 19.31 -4.24 -12.17
N TRP A 280 18.05 -4.10 -12.57
CA TRP A 280 17.12 -5.20 -12.87
C TRP A 280 16.93 -5.45 -14.39
N ASN A 281 17.71 -4.80 -15.24
CA ASN A 281 17.76 -5.07 -16.69
C ASN A 281 16.38 -5.08 -17.36
N ASN A 282 15.62 -3.98 -17.23
CA ASN A 282 14.29 -3.80 -17.82
C ASN A 282 13.22 -4.82 -17.35
N GLN A 283 13.31 -5.31 -16.14
CA GLN A 283 12.23 -6.12 -15.54
C GLN A 283 10.96 -5.30 -15.30
N CYS A 284 11.08 -3.97 -15.16
CA CYS A 284 9.98 -3.03 -15.11
C CYS A 284 9.66 -2.45 -16.50
N TYR A 285 8.58 -1.67 -16.61
CA TYR A 285 8.27 -0.96 -17.84
C TYR A 285 9.29 0.13 -18.14
N ASP A 286 9.65 0.91 -17.13
CA ASP A 286 10.70 1.94 -17.19
C ASP A 286 12.01 1.37 -16.62
N ALA A 287 13.14 1.81 -17.19
CA ALA A 287 14.44 1.58 -16.58
C ALA A 287 14.62 2.48 -15.35
N TYR A 288 15.32 1.97 -14.33
CA TYR A 288 15.70 2.79 -13.19
C TYR A 288 16.78 3.80 -13.61
N ALA A 289 16.55 5.08 -13.34
CA ALA A 289 17.50 6.14 -13.62
C ALA A 289 18.65 6.14 -12.60
N ASP A 290 19.84 6.52 -13.08
CA ASP A 290 21.01 6.69 -12.22
C ASP A 290 20.79 7.75 -11.16
N MET A 291 21.32 7.49 -9.96
CA MET A 291 21.41 8.50 -8.89
C MET A 291 22.84 8.99 -8.67
N ILE A 292 23.84 8.30 -9.23
CA ILE A 292 25.25 8.68 -9.16
C ILE A 292 25.82 8.71 -10.57
N ILE A 293 26.39 9.84 -11.00
CA ILE A 293 26.99 9.99 -12.31
C ILE A 293 28.47 9.67 -12.22
N TRP A 294 28.92 8.70 -13.02
CA TRP A 294 30.29 8.26 -13.09
C TRP A 294 31.00 8.92 -14.26
N THR A 295 32.17 9.50 -14.04
CA THR A 295 32.96 10.17 -15.08
C THR A 295 34.42 9.72 -15.00
N LYS A 296 34.94 9.26 -16.13
CA LYS A 296 36.36 8.95 -16.33
C LYS A 296 37.03 10.13 -17.06
N ASN A 297 37.97 10.79 -16.39
CA ASN A 297 38.71 11.92 -16.93
C ASN A 297 39.79 11.49 -17.95
N LYS A 298 40.31 12.45 -18.72
CA LYS A 298 41.38 12.23 -19.71
C LYS A 298 42.69 11.73 -19.09
N ASP A 299 42.96 12.09 -17.84
CA ASP A 299 44.12 11.62 -17.06
C ASP A 299 43.89 10.25 -16.41
N GLN A 300 42.78 9.56 -16.78
CA GLN A 300 42.32 8.28 -16.26
C GLN A 300 41.83 8.31 -14.81
N SER A 301 41.75 9.47 -14.15
CA SER A 301 41.09 9.60 -12.84
C SER A 301 39.59 9.46 -12.95
N TRP A 302 38.93 9.10 -11.83
CA TRP A 302 37.48 8.94 -11.73
C TRP A 302 36.88 10.02 -10.84
N VAL A 303 35.69 10.49 -11.22
CA VAL A 303 34.85 11.40 -10.41
C VAL A 303 33.44 10.81 -10.34
N PHE A 304 32.87 10.84 -9.14
CA PHE A 304 31.53 10.38 -8.87
C PHE A 304 30.70 11.57 -8.37
N ASP A 305 29.64 11.90 -9.09
CA ASP A 305 28.74 12.99 -8.71
C ASP A 305 27.53 12.43 -7.96
N TYR A 306 27.41 12.78 -6.68
CA TYR A 306 26.37 12.32 -5.77
C TYR A 306 25.18 13.28 -5.65
N THR A 307 25.11 14.34 -6.45
CA THR A 307 24.10 15.41 -6.32
C THR A 307 22.67 14.86 -6.31
N ILE A 308 22.34 13.93 -7.21
CA ILE A 308 21.01 13.33 -7.29
C ILE A 308 20.79 12.34 -6.14
N PHE A 309 21.79 11.53 -5.83
CA PHE A 309 21.73 10.59 -4.72
C PHE A 309 21.46 11.29 -3.39
N ASP A 310 22.21 12.34 -3.11
CA ASP A 310 22.05 13.15 -1.89
C ASP A 310 20.66 13.74 -1.80
N ARG A 311 20.22 14.37 -2.89
CA ARG A 311 18.89 14.99 -2.96
C ARG A 311 17.78 13.97 -2.74
N TRP A 312 17.88 12.79 -3.33
CA TRP A 312 16.91 11.71 -3.16
C TRP A 312 16.85 11.22 -1.73
N VAL A 313 18.01 10.94 -1.13
CA VAL A 313 18.10 10.44 0.24
C VAL A 313 17.56 11.47 1.23
N GLU A 314 17.98 12.74 1.13
CA GLU A 314 17.50 13.84 1.98
C GLU A 314 15.98 14.02 1.84
N TYR A 315 15.47 14.02 0.62
CA TYR A 315 14.05 14.11 0.32
C TYR A 315 13.23 12.99 0.98
N MET A 316 13.68 11.74 0.92
CA MET A 316 12.99 10.61 1.55
C MET A 316 13.09 10.67 3.08
N MET A 317 14.22 11.12 3.62
CA MET A 317 14.41 11.33 5.06
C MET A 317 13.48 12.42 5.60
N ASP A 318 13.29 13.51 4.88
CA ASP A 318 12.36 14.59 5.22
C ASP A 318 10.90 14.13 5.28
N LEU A 319 10.54 13.10 4.52
CA LEU A 319 9.22 12.47 4.56
C LEU A 319 9.06 11.47 5.72
N GLY A 320 10.14 11.15 6.44
CA GLY A 320 10.15 10.23 7.58
C GLY A 320 10.72 8.84 7.29
N ILE A 321 11.20 8.56 6.07
CA ILE A 321 11.84 7.29 5.71
C ILE A 321 13.35 7.44 5.91
N ASN A 322 13.86 7.06 7.08
CA ASN A 322 15.22 7.42 7.49
C ASN A 322 16.03 6.30 8.19
N LYS A 323 15.51 5.07 8.20
CA LYS A 323 16.16 3.97 8.94
C LYS A 323 17.29 3.32 8.16
N MET A 324 17.11 3.14 6.85
CA MET A 324 18.03 2.38 6.02
C MET A 324 18.07 2.94 4.60
N ILE A 325 19.22 2.85 3.95
CA ILE A 325 19.43 3.18 2.54
C ILE A 325 20.00 1.92 1.88
N ASN A 326 19.23 1.30 0.98
CA ASN A 326 19.66 0.13 0.22
C ASN A 326 20.04 0.55 -1.21
N CYS A 327 21.34 0.44 -1.52
CA CYS A 327 21.95 0.92 -2.76
C CYS A 327 22.15 -0.22 -3.75
N TYR A 328 21.35 -0.30 -4.79
CA TYR A 328 21.39 -1.30 -5.86
C TYR A 328 22.29 -0.82 -7.01
N SER A 329 23.25 -1.57 -7.55
CA SER A 329 23.76 -2.84 -7.08
C SER A 329 25.19 -3.05 -7.60
N LEU A 330 26.02 -3.74 -6.81
CA LEU A 330 27.29 -4.26 -7.32
C LEU A 330 27.08 -5.32 -8.40
N LEU A 331 25.98 -6.06 -8.33
CA LEU A 331 25.64 -7.15 -9.24
C LEU A 331 24.36 -6.83 -10.00
N THR A 332 24.46 -6.05 -11.07
CA THR A 332 23.32 -5.84 -11.98
C THR A 332 22.97 -7.12 -12.72
N TRP A 333 21.70 -7.31 -13.10
CA TRP A 333 21.23 -8.54 -13.77
C TRP A 333 21.90 -8.80 -15.12
N ASN A 334 22.42 -7.76 -15.79
CA ASN A 334 23.12 -7.84 -17.07
C ASN A 334 24.65 -7.68 -16.95
N ASN A 335 25.20 -7.53 -15.75
CA ASN A 335 26.60 -7.23 -15.48
C ASN A 335 27.13 -5.95 -16.17
N LYS A 336 26.25 -5.01 -16.48
CA LYS A 336 26.61 -3.77 -17.18
C LYS A 336 26.76 -2.62 -16.21
N LEU A 337 27.64 -1.69 -16.61
CA LEU A 337 27.91 -0.44 -15.94
C LEU A 337 28.23 0.59 -17.02
N HIS A 338 27.86 1.84 -16.82
CA HIS A 338 28.18 2.91 -17.76
C HIS A 338 28.82 4.12 -17.06
N TYR A 339 29.54 4.92 -17.86
CA TYR A 339 30.21 6.14 -17.39
C TYR A 339 30.47 7.10 -18.54
N ASN A 340 30.59 8.39 -18.23
CA ASN A 340 31.02 9.40 -19.16
C ASN A 340 32.52 9.29 -19.36
N ASP A 341 32.99 9.03 -20.59
CA ASP A 341 34.41 9.00 -20.96
C ASP A 341 34.81 10.36 -21.56
N MET A 342 35.56 11.16 -20.79
CA MET A 342 35.95 12.50 -21.19
C MET A 342 37.02 12.51 -22.31
N GLU A 343 37.72 11.41 -22.54
CA GLU A 343 38.65 11.27 -23.65
C GLU A 343 37.90 10.99 -24.96
N LYS A 344 36.89 10.13 -24.91
CA LYS A 344 36.05 9.80 -26.05
C LYS A 344 34.91 10.83 -26.28
N GLY A 345 34.50 11.55 -25.25
CA GLY A 345 33.39 12.50 -25.28
C GLY A 345 32.01 11.86 -25.39
N GLU A 346 31.87 10.63 -24.92
CA GLU A 346 30.62 9.86 -25.00
C GLU A 346 30.35 9.04 -23.74
N LEU A 347 29.10 8.61 -23.56
CA LEU A 347 28.69 7.64 -22.55
C LEU A 347 29.11 6.23 -22.99
N VAL A 348 29.97 5.59 -22.24
CA VAL A 348 30.48 4.23 -22.49
C VAL A 348 29.78 3.24 -21.59
N THR A 349 29.26 2.15 -22.16
CA THR A 349 28.74 1.01 -21.40
C THR A 349 29.72 -0.16 -21.52
N VAL A 350 30.04 -0.75 -20.39
CA VAL A 350 30.92 -1.93 -20.28
C VAL A 350 30.18 -3.08 -19.61
N GLU A 351 30.50 -4.30 -20.01
CA GLU A 351 30.05 -5.51 -19.32
C GLU A 351 31.20 -6.05 -18.46
N LEU A 352 30.97 -6.16 -17.16
CA LEU A 352 32.00 -6.55 -16.18
C LEU A 352 31.54 -7.79 -15.41
N LYS A 353 32.14 -8.93 -15.69
CA LYS A 353 31.88 -10.15 -14.91
C LYS A 353 32.43 -9.99 -13.50
N ALA A 354 31.65 -10.40 -12.51
CA ALA A 354 31.99 -10.22 -11.08
C ALA A 354 33.37 -10.79 -10.69
N GLN A 355 33.83 -11.87 -11.37
CA GLN A 355 35.13 -12.50 -11.11
C GLN A 355 36.30 -11.84 -11.86
N SER A 356 36.04 -10.83 -12.72
CA SER A 356 37.09 -10.16 -13.49
C SER A 356 37.89 -9.18 -12.63
N LYS A 357 39.12 -8.96 -13.05
CA LYS A 357 40.04 -7.99 -12.40
C LYS A 357 39.49 -6.56 -12.60
N GLU A 358 38.99 -6.27 -13.78
CA GLU A 358 38.43 -4.97 -14.15
C GLU A 358 37.22 -4.62 -13.27
N TYR A 359 36.36 -5.59 -12.98
CA TYR A 359 35.26 -5.44 -12.05
C TYR A 359 35.77 -5.05 -10.66
N ALA A 360 36.72 -5.82 -10.13
CA ALA A 360 37.26 -5.59 -8.80
C ALA A 360 37.97 -4.23 -8.68
N GLU A 361 38.73 -3.82 -9.71
CA GLU A 361 39.43 -2.53 -9.72
C GLU A 361 38.44 -1.35 -9.75
N LEU A 362 37.47 -1.38 -10.65
CA LEU A 362 36.54 -0.28 -10.83
C LEU A 362 35.59 -0.11 -9.63
N TRP A 363 34.99 -1.20 -9.15
CA TRP A 363 34.14 -1.15 -7.98
C TRP A 363 34.91 -0.79 -6.70
N SER A 364 36.18 -1.19 -6.57
CA SER A 364 37.00 -0.77 -5.42
C SER A 364 37.27 0.73 -5.40
N LEU A 365 37.45 1.35 -6.56
CA LEU A 365 37.60 2.81 -6.66
C LEU A 365 36.31 3.51 -6.21
N PHE A 366 35.19 3.13 -6.77
CA PHE A 366 33.89 3.68 -6.40
C PHE A 366 33.57 3.48 -4.91
N LEU A 367 33.69 2.26 -4.39
CA LEU A 367 33.32 1.96 -3.00
C LEU A 367 34.14 2.74 -1.98
N LYS A 368 35.42 3.00 -2.24
CA LYS A 368 36.27 3.83 -1.36
C LYS A 368 35.79 5.28 -1.34
N ASP A 369 35.50 5.84 -2.51
CA ASP A 369 35.02 7.21 -2.65
C ASP A 369 33.62 7.36 -2.03
N PHE A 370 32.69 6.43 -2.35
CA PHE A 370 31.35 6.41 -1.81
C PHE A 370 31.31 6.27 -0.29
N THR A 371 32.16 5.40 0.29
CA THR A 371 32.27 5.27 1.75
C THR A 371 32.70 6.55 2.41
N GLN A 372 33.65 7.28 1.82
CA GLN A 372 34.08 8.57 2.33
C GLN A 372 32.95 9.60 2.24
N HIS A 373 32.24 9.68 1.11
CA HIS A 373 31.08 10.55 0.93
C HIS A 373 29.99 10.27 1.97
N LEU A 374 29.62 8.99 2.17
CA LEU A 374 28.61 8.60 3.16
C LEU A 374 29.04 8.94 4.60
N ARG A 375 30.33 8.88 4.90
CA ARG A 375 30.87 9.29 6.22
C ARG A 375 30.72 10.79 6.43
N GLU A 376 31.01 11.60 5.41
CA GLU A 376 30.84 13.04 5.44
C GLU A 376 29.38 13.46 5.60
N LYS A 377 28.45 12.73 4.99
CA LYS A 377 27.00 12.93 5.13
C LYS A 377 26.42 12.36 6.44
N GLY A 378 27.18 11.54 7.20
CA GLY A 378 26.69 10.86 8.41
C GLY A 378 25.71 9.71 8.10
N TRP A 379 25.77 9.12 6.91
CA TRP A 379 24.85 8.07 6.46
C TRP A 379 25.46 6.67 6.41
N LEU A 380 26.76 6.53 6.68
CA LEU A 380 27.49 5.28 6.50
C LEU A 380 26.86 4.09 7.24
N GLU A 381 26.52 4.27 8.52
CA GLU A 381 25.96 3.19 9.33
C GLU A 381 24.58 2.70 8.90
N LYS A 382 23.81 3.53 8.21
CA LYS A 382 22.47 3.19 7.72
C LYS A 382 22.46 2.78 6.25
N THR A 383 23.59 2.82 5.55
CA THR A 383 23.70 2.46 4.14
C THR A 383 24.17 1.03 3.97
N ASN A 384 23.50 0.32 3.09
CA ASN A 384 23.89 -1.01 2.63
C ASN A 384 24.12 -1.00 1.13
N ILE A 385 25.08 -1.79 0.68
CA ILE A 385 25.12 -2.24 -0.71
C ILE A 385 24.09 -3.36 -0.85
N ALA A 386 23.13 -3.16 -1.74
CA ALA A 386 22.02 -4.06 -1.93
C ALA A 386 22.22 -4.92 -3.20
N MET A 387 21.86 -6.18 -3.10
CA MET A 387 21.93 -7.14 -4.20
C MET A 387 20.66 -7.99 -4.22
N ASP A 388 20.32 -8.48 -5.41
CA ASP A 388 19.14 -9.28 -5.65
C ASP A 388 19.56 -10.67 -6.16
N GLU A 389 18.84 -11.71 -5.85
CA GLU A 389 18.89 -13.14 -6.27
C GLU A 389 20.03 -13.56 -7.23
N ARG A 390 21.30 -13.34 -6.86
CA ARG A 390 22.45 -13.62 -7.73
C ARG A 390 23.08 -14.99 -7.45
N ALA A 391 23.76 -15.54 -8.47
CA ALA A 391 24.46 -16.81 -8.33
C ALA A 391 25.51 -16.74 -7.21
N PRO A 392 25.69 -17.81 -6.43
CA PRO A 392 26.63 -17.82 -5.28
C PRO A 392 28.07 -17.42 -5.64
N ALA A 393 28.56 -17.79 -6.83
CA ALA A 393 29.92 -17.45 -7.26
C ALA A 393 30.07 -15.92 -7.54
N ASP A 394 29.04 -15.29 -8.15
CA ASP A 394 29.02 -13.84 -8.37
C ASP A 394 28.92 -13.10 -7.04
N MET A 395 28.06 -13.59 -6.15
CA MET A 395 27.89 -13.04 -4.79
C MET A 395 29.22 -13.08 -4.02
N GLN A 396 29.91 -14.22 -4.02
CA GLN A 396 31.21 -14.36 -3.34
C GLN A 396 32.22 -13.36 -3.90
N ALA A 397 32.27 -13.18 -5.23
CA ALA A 397 33.21 -12.25 -5.84
C ALA A 397 32.91 -10.78 -5.46
N ALA A 398 31.63 -10.39 -5.49
CA ALA A 398 31.20 -9.04 -5.09
C ALA A 398 31.46 -8.76 -3.60
N LEU A 399 31.13 -9.68 -2.72
CA LEU A 399 31.39 -9.56 -1.28
C LEU A 399 32.89 -9.43 -0.97
N LYS A 400 33.74 -10.17 -1.68
CA LYS A 400 35.20 -10.03 -1.55
C LYS A 400 35.69 -8.63 -1.93
N VAL A 401 35.14 -8.04 -2.97
CA VAL A 401 35.47 -6.65 -3.37
C VAL A 401 35.01 -5.68 -2.28
N LEU A 402 33.80 -5.84 -1.76
CA LEU A 402 33.25 -5.00 -0.70
C LEU A 402 34.09 -5.09 0.58
N GLU A 403 34.38 -6.30 1.05
CA GLU A 403 35.21 -6.52 2.25
C GLU A 403 36.61 -5.90 2.13
N SER A 404 37.20 -5.92 0.91
CA SER A 404 38.52 -5.33 0.66
C SER A 404 38.50 -3.80 0.55
N ALA A 405 37.47 -3.24 -0.08
CA ALA A 405 37.46 -1.82 -0.44
C ALA A 405 36.66 -0.95 0.55
N ALA A 406 35.60 -1.50 1.16
CA ALA A 406 34.66 -0.79 2.01
C ALA A 406 34.05 -1.68 3.10
N PRO A 407 34.86 -2.26 4.01
CA PRO A 407 34.38 -3.23 5.02
C PRO A 407 33.39 -2.64 6.03
N GLU A 408 33.24 -1.32 6.06
CA GLU A 408 32.33 -0.61 6.95
C GLU A 408 30.89 -0.53 6.40
N LEU A 409 30.71 -0.75 5.09
CA LEU A 409 29.38 -0.76 4.47
C LEU A 409 28.62 -2.04 4.81
N GLY A 410 27.35 -1.87 5.18
CA GLY A 410 26.44 -2.99 5.34
C GLY A 410 26.10 -3.66 4.01
N VAL A 411 25.48 -4.83 4.09
CA VAL A 411 24.93 -5.56 2.94
C VAL A 411 23.45 -5.81 3.19
N SER A 412 22.63 -5.54 2.16
CA SER A 412 21.24 -5.96 2.06
C SER A 412 21.10 -6.97 0.91
N LEU A 413 20.28 -7.98 1.10
CA LEU A 413 20.17 -9.07 0.13
C LEU A 413 18.73 -9.57 0.04
N ALA A 414 18.13 -9.52 -1.16
CA ALA A 414 16.97 -10.32 -1.48
C ALA A 414 17.49 -11.71 -1.91
N ASP A 415 17.15 -12.75 -1.14
CA ASP A 415 17.89 -14.02 -1.18
C ASP A 415 16.97 -15.24 -1.35
N ASN A 416 17.26 -16.03 -2.36
CA ASN A 416 16.61 -17.33 -2.59
C ASN A 416 17.52 -18.54 -2.21
N HIS A 417 18.68 -18.31 -1.56
CA HIS A 417 19.71 -19.33 -1.31
C HIS A 417 20.04 -19.51 0.18
N LYS A 418 19.42 -18.80 1.12
CA LYS A 418 19.76 -18.78 2.56
C LYS A 418 21.22 -18.35 2.83
N SER A 419 21.70 -17.37 2.07
CA SER A 419 23.09 -16.88 2.16
C SER A 419 23.45 -16.32 3.54
N TYR A 420 22.48 -16.01 4.41
CA TYR A 420 22.71 -15.59 5.79
C TYR A 420 23.46 -16.66 6.64
N ARG A 421 23.45 -17.92 6.22
CA ARG A 421 24.22 -19.00 6.90
C ARG A 421 25.68 -18.95 6.54
N ASP A 422 25.99 -18.63 5.28
CA ASP A 422 27.37 -18.49 4.79
C ASP A 422 27.96 -17.12 5.17
N TYR A 423 27.10 -16.08 5.23
CA TYR A 423 27.47 -14.70 5.53
C TYR A 423 26.62 -14.16 6.70
N PRO A 424 26.85 -14.62 7.94
CA PRO A 424 25.99 -14.30 9.10
C PRO A 424 26.04 -12.83 9.53
N TRP A 425 26.92 -12.03 8.95
CA TRP A 425 27.08 -10.60 9.18
C TRP A 425 26.21 -9.71 8.26
N ILE A 426 25.59 -10.28 7.23
CA ILE A 426 24.67 -9.51 6.36
C ILE A 426 23.62 -8.80 7.22
N LYS A 427 23.54 -7.48 7.06
CA LYS A 427 22.77 -6.61 7.95
C LYS A 427 21.27 -6.77 7.75
N ASP A 428 20.83 -6.81 6.50
CA ASP A 428 19.44 -6.93 6.11
C ASP A 428 19.30 -8.09 5.11
N ILE A 429 18.54 -9.10 5.47
CA ILE A 429 18.28 -10.24 4.59
C ILE A 429 16.79 -10.45 4.42
N CYS A 430 16.37 -10.51 3.17
CA CYS A 430 15.00 -10.82 2.79
C CYS A 430 14.97 -12.18 2.08
N VAL A 431 14.24 -13.15 2.61
CA VAL A 431 14.18 -14.50 2.04
C VAL A 431 12.88 -14.72 1.26
N GLY A 432 12.94 -15.45 0.15
CA GLY A 432 11.75 -15.87 -0.57
C GLY A 432 10.81 -16.70 0.32
N SER A 433 9.51 -16.55 0.16
CA SER A 433 8.46 -17.18 0.97
C SER A 433 8.62 -18.70 1.11
N GLY A 434 9.12 -19.38 0.06
CA GLY A 434 9.43 -20.81 0.06
C GLY A 434 10.60 -21.22 0.95
N ASN A 435 11.41 -20.28 1.42
CA ASN A 435 12.60 -20.54 2.24
C ASN A 435 12.29 -20.38 3.73
N LYS A 436 11.80 -21.43 4.37
CA LYS A 436 11.58 -21.42 5.83
C LYS A 436 12.88 -21.15 6.57
N VAL A 437 12.86 -20.13 7.42
CA VAL A 437 13.95 -19.80 8.36
C VAL A 437 13.46 -20.18 9.76
N PRO A 438 14.23 -20.95 10.55
CA PRO A 438 13.88 -21.24 11.93
C PRO A 438 13.76 -19.96 12.77
N LYS A 439 12.73 -19.87 13.63
CA LYS A 439 12.50 -18.69 14.49
C LYS A 439 13.71 -18.36 15.38
N GLU A 440 14.41 -19.38 15.86
CA GLU A 440 15.64 -19.23 16.66
C GLU A 440 16.78 -18.59 15.86
N GLU A 441 16.90 -18.86 14.56
CA GLU A 441 17.90 -18.21 13.70
C GLU A 441 17.55 -16.73 13.47
N ILE A 442 16.26 -16.41 13.27
CA ILE A 442 15.78 -15.04 13.13
C ILE A 442 16.02 -14.26 14.43
N ALA A 443 15.64 -14.83 15.58
CA ALA A 443 15.86 -14.23 16.89
C ALA A 443 17.35 -13.96 17.15
N ALA A 444 18.22 -14.93 16.87
CA ALA A 444 19.67 -14.77 17.03
C ALA A 444 20.28 -13.69 16.13
N ARG A 445 19.69 -13.43 14.96
CA ARG A 445 20.07 -12.31 14.08
C ARG A 445 19.58 -10.99 14.66
N ARG A 446 18.32 -10.94 15.10
CA ARG A 446 17.70 -9.75 15.72
C ARG A 446 18.45 -9.31 16.98
N ASP A 447 18.92 -10.23 17.81
CA ASP A 447 19.76 -9.96 19.00
C ASP A 447 21.09 -9.28 18.67
N LYS A 448 21.57 -9.43 17.43
CA LYS A 448 22.77 -8.76 16.90
C LYS A 448 22.43 -7.45 16.16
N GLY A 449 21.17 -7.01 16.16
CA GLY A 449 20.71 -5.85 15.41
C GLY A 449 20.61 -6.07 13.90
N LEU A 450 20.58 -7.34 13.44
CA LEU A 450 20.41 -7.72 12.04
C LEU A 450 18.93 -7.95 11.74
N ILE A 451 18.51 -7.65 10.51
CA ILE A 451 17.14 -7.73 10.06
C ILE A 451 16.93 -8.98 9.21
N THR A 452 15.76 -9.59 9.38
CA THR A 452 15.34 -10.76 8.58
C THR A 452 13.88 -10.57 8.19
N THR A 453 13.64 -10.34 6.91
CA THR A 453 12.30 -10.20 6.32
C THR A 453 12.02 -11.33 5.34
N TYR A 454 10.82 -11.36 4.80
CA TYR A 454 10.48 -12.26 3.70
C TYR A 454 9.80 -11.49 2.57
N TYR A 455 9.79 -12.08 1.37
CA TYR A 455 9.07 -11.55 0.22
C TYR A 455 8.21 -12.63 -0.45
N VAL A 456 7.21 -12.16 -1.20
CA VAL A 456 6.45 -12.95 -2.17
C VAL A 456 6.66 -12.38 -3.56
N CYS A 457 6.67 -13.24 -4.56
CA CYS A 457 6.92 -12.86 -5.95
C CYS A 457 5.89 -13.46 -6.91
N CYS A 458 6.13 -13.34 -8.20
CA CYS A 458 5.32 -13.89 -9.28
C CYS A 458 5.07 -15.40 -9.22
N ALA A 459 5.91 -16.16 -8.51
CA ALA A 459 5.78 -17.61 -8.36
C ALA A 459 4.88 -18.03 -7.20
N ASP A 460 4.60 -17.14 -6.26
CA ASP A 460 3.84 -17.46 -5.05
C ASP A 460 2.34 -17.34 -5.31
N ARG A 461 1.60 -18.39 -4.97
CA ARG A 461 0.14 -18.38 -5.09
C ARG A 461 -0.55 -17.66 -3.94
N PHE A 462 0.00 -17.81 -2.73
CA PHE A 462 -0.59 -17.32 -1.49
C PHE A 462 0.48 -17.15 -0.40
N PRO A 463 0.36 -16.08 0.43
CA PRO A 463 -0.41 -14.88 0.12
C PRO A 463 0.23 -14.07 -0.98
N ASN A 464 -0.54 -13.31 -1.79
CA ASN A 464 0.03 -12.38 -2.76
C ASN A 464 -0.80 -11.10 -2.86
N MET A 465 -0.29 -10.13 -3.64
CA MET A 465 -0.88 -8.80 -3.78
C MET A 465 -1.06 -8.42 -5.26
N PHE A 466 -1.45 -9.41 -6.09
CA PHE A 466 -1.86 -9.18 -7.46
C PHE A 466 -3.21 -8.45 -7.49
N THR A 467 -3.54 -7.79 -8.60
CA THR A 467 -4.84 -7.11 -8.71
C THR A 467 -6.01 -8.09 -8.62
N PHE A 468 -5.80 -9.35 -8.95
CA PHE A 468 -6.79 -10.43 -8.81
C PHE A 468 -6.75 -11.17 -7.45
N SER A 469 -5.73 -10.97 -6.62
CA SER A 469 -5.66 -11.59 -5.28
C SER A 469 -6.83 -11.16 -4.39
N ALA A 470 -7.21 -12.01 -3.45
CA ALA A 470 -8.21 -11.65 -2.46
C ALA A 470 -7.70 -10.52 -1.55
N PRO A 471 -8.51 -9.50 -1.20
CA PRO A 471 -8.04 -8.36 -0.41
C PRO A 471 -7.40 -8.76 0.92
N ALA A 472 -7.92 -9.79 1.59
CA ALA A 472 -7.40 -10.27 2.86
C ALA A 472 -6.00 -10.91 2.77
N GLU A 473 -5.53 -11.29 1.56
CA GLU A 473 -4.17 -11.82 1.40
C GLU A 473 -3.10 -10.79 1.76
N SER A 474 -3.36 -9.51 1.50
CA SER A 474 -2.45 -8.43 1.91
C SER A 474 -2.36 -8.29 3.44
N VAL A 475 -3.45 -8.51 4.17
CA VAL A 475 -3.45 -8.59 5.64
C VAL A 475 -2.69 -9.83 6.09
N TYR A 476 -2.99 -10.97 5.46
CA TYR A 476 -2.35 -12.24 5.79
C TYR A 476 -0.83 -12.19 5.67
N ALA A 477 -0.30 -11.49 4.67
CA ALA A 477 1.13 -11.33 4.49
C ALA A 477 1.81 -10.71 5.73
N ALA A 478 1.21 -9.70 6.34
CA ALA A 478 1.74 -9.11 7.57
C ALA A 478 1.58 -10.07 8.78
N TRP A 479 0.47 -10.79 8.86
CA TRP A 479 0.24 -11.78 9.91
C TRP A 479 1.17 -12.98 9.80
N TYR A 480 1.47 -13.46 8.59
CA TYR A 480 2.50 -14.50 8.38
C TYR A 480 3.87 -14.03 8.87
N ALA A 481 4.25 -12.77 8.57
CA ALA A 481 5.53 -12.24 9.05
C ALA A 481 5.65 -12.35 10.58
N VAL A 482 4.66 -11.89 11.33
CA VAL A 482 4.70 -11.93 12.80
C VAL A 482 4.58 -13.35 13.36
N ALA A 483 3.82 -14.23 12.70
CA ALA A 483 3.66 -15.62 13.11
C ALA A 483 4.92 -16.46 12.88
N ALA A 484 5.64 -16.21 11.77
CA ALA A 484 6.90 -16.83 11.44
C ALA A 484 8.13 -16.15 12.08
N ASP A 485 7.89 -15.10 12.90
CA ASP A 485 8.89 -14.29 13.61
C ASP A 485 9.80 -13.44 12.72
N PHE A 486 9.41 -13.18 11.47
CA PHE A 486 10.11 -12.22 10.62
C PHE A 486 9.98 -10.79 11.16
N ASP A 487 10.99 -9.97 10.89
CA ASP A 487 10.98 -8.54 11.28
C ASP A 487 10.03 -7.72 10.43
N GLY A 488 9.69 -8.19 9.22
CA GLY A 488 8.81 -7.50 8.31
C GLY A 488 8.68 -8.16 6.94
N PHE A 489 8.43 -7.34 5.92
CA PHE A 489 8.08 -7.78 4.58
C PHE A 489 8.72 -6.88 3.52
N LEU A 490 9.20 -7.48 2.44
CA LEU A 490 9.64 -6.78 1.24
C LEU A 490 8.73 -7.09 0.06
N ARG A 491 8.48 -6.08 -0.78
CA ARG A 491 7.97 -6.26 -2.14
C ARG A 491 8.78 -5.41 -3.12
N TRP A 492 9.21 -6.04 -4.20
CA TRP A 492 10.14 -5.47 -5.16
C TRP A 492 9.63 -4.26 -5.95
N ALA A 493 8.32 -3.90 -5.74
CA ALA A 493 7.75 -2.79 -6.46
C ALA A 493 6.62 -2.09 -5.69
N TYR A 494 6.85 -0.82 -5.36
CA TYR A 494 5.83 0.09 -4.84
C TYR A 494 5.03 0.71 -5.97
N ASN A 495 5.73 1.26 -6.97
CA ASN A 495 5.15 2.08 -8.04
C ASN A 495 5.85 1.91 -9.39
N SER A 496 6.31 0.71 -9.72
CA SER A 496 6.84 0.39 -11.05
C SER A 496 5.69 0.20 -12.04
N TRP A 497 5.08 1.32 -12.43
CA TRP A 497 3.86 1.31 -13.22
C TRP A 497 4.06 0.75 -14.62
N VAL A 498 3.07 -0.02 -15.08
CA VAL A 498 2.91 -0.49 -16.47
C VAL A 498 2.59 0.67 -17.41
N GLU A 499 2.35 0.40 -18.69
CA GLU A 499 2.10 1.44 -19.69
C GLU A 499 0.91 2.34 -19.35
N ASN A 500 -0.24 1.74 -19.05
CA ASN A 500 -1.51 2.44 -18.76
C ASN A 500 -2.09 2.03 -17.41
N PRO A 501 -1.44 2.35 -16.29
CA PRO A 501 -1.78 1.79 -14.98
C PRO A 501 -3.18 2.14 -14.49
N LEU A 502 -3.79 3.22 -14.97
CA LEU A 502 -5.12 3.64 -14.55
C LEU A 502 -6.27 2.80 -15.13
N THR A 503 -5.99 1.98 -16.15
CA THR A 503 -7.00 1.17 -16.84
C THR A 503 -6.62 -0.29 -16.98
N ASP A 504 -5.32 -0.59 -17.11
CA ASP A 504 -4.81 -1.94 -17.35
C ASP A 504 -3.62 -2.22 -16.43
N SER A 505 -3.74 -3.22 -15.56
CA SER A 505 -2.68 -3.62 -14.63
C SER A 505 -1.82 -4.77 -15.14
N ARG A 506 -2.10 -5.30 -16.32
CA ARG A 506 -1.38 -6.44 -16.91
C ARG A 506 0.00 -6.02 -17.39
N PHE A 507 0.92 -6.96 -17.33
CA PHE A 507 2.30 -6.74 -17.78
C PHE A 507 2.87 -7.99 -18.46
N ARG A 508 3.74 -7.78 -19.45
CA ARG A 508 4.30 -8.84 -20.31
C ARG A 508 5.09 -9.94 -19.57
N THR A 509 5.58 -9.66 -18.36
CA THR A 509 6.55 -10.51 -17.67
C THR A 509 5.98 -11.10 -16.39
N TRP A 510 5.16 -10.34 -15.68
CA TRP A 510 4.69 -10.64 -14.33
C TRP A 510 3.16 -10.61 -14.26
N PRO A 511 2.55 -11.29 -13.28
CA PRO A 511 1.11 -11.21 -13.04
C PRO A 511 0.63 -9.76 -12.87
N ALA A 512 -0.62 -9.51 -13.23
CA ALA A 512 -1.21 -8.17 -13.14
C ALA A 512 -1.12 -7.59 -11.72
N GLY A 513 -0.55 -6.38 -11.62
CA GLY A 513 -0.35 -5.69 -10.34
C GLY A 513 0.84 -6.17 -9.52
N ASP A 514 1.68 -7.07 -10.03
CA ASP A 514 2.91 -7.49 -9.34
C ASP A 514 3.92 -6.34 -9.24
N THR A 515 3.97 -5.47 -10.26
CA THR A 515 4.95 -4.38 -10.37
C THR A 515 4.57 -3.12 -9.60
N TYR A 516 3.41 -3.06 -8.95
CA TYR A 516 3.02 -1.89 -8.15
C TYR A 516 1.87 -2.16 -7.18
N MET A 517 1.87 -1.39 -6.09
CA MET A 517 0.84 -1.43 -5.03
C MET A 517 -0.10 -0.23 -5.07
N VAL A 518 0.31 0.86 -5.69
CA VAL A 518 -0.37 2.16 -5.71
C VAL A 518 -0.39 2.73 -7.11
N TYR A 519 -1.28 3.68 -7.35
CA TYR A 519 -1.53 4.26 -8.67
C TYR A 519 -1.01 5.70 -8.79
N PRO A 520 -0.87 6.23 -10.01
CA PRO A 520 -0.49 7.64 -10.23
C PRO A 520 -1.33 8.64 -9.43
N ASP A 521 -0.75 9.81 -9.13
CA ASP A 521 -1.34 10.87 -8.32
C ASP A 521 -1.68 10.45 -6.88
N ALA A 522 -0.84 9.61 -6.29
CA ALA A 522 -1.02 9.10 -4.94
C ALA A 522 -2.39 8.45 -4.70
N ARG A 523 -2.95 7.80 -5.72
CA ARG A 523 -4.10 6.96 -5.55
C ARG A 523 -3.70 5.64 -4.92
N SER A 524 -4.31 5.31 -3.81
CA SER A 524 -4.12 4.04 -3.11
C SER A 524 -4.81 2.89 -3.87
N SER A 525 -4.64 1.68 -3.37
CA SER A 525 -5.38 0.49 -3.82
C SER A 525 -6.00 -0.25 -2.64
N ILE A 526 -6.99 -1.09 -2.90
CA ILE A 526 -7.53 -2.01 -1.89
C ILE A 526 -6.38 -2.84 -1.29
N ARG A 527 -5.47 -3.35 -2.13
CA ARG A 527 -4.32 -4.16 -1.72
C ARG A 527 -3.39 -3.42 -0.74
N PHE A 528 -3.09 -2.15 -1.03
CA PHE A 528 -2.22 -1.33 -0.18
C PHE A 528 -2.91 -0.93 1.14
N GLU A 529 -4.19 -0.56 1.11
CA GLU A 529 -4.97 -0.30 2.32
C GLU A 529 -5.02 -1.53 3.24
N ARG A 530 -5.23 -2.71 2.66
CA ARG A 530 -5.25 -3.98 3.41
C ARG A 530 -3.86 -4.37 3.95
N LEU A 531 -2.77 -4.05 3.23
CA LEU A 531 -1.43 -4.24 3.76
C LEU A 531 -1.16 -3.34 4.98
N ILE A 532 -1.56 -2.06 4.91
CA ILE A 532 -1.44 -1.13 6.05
C ILE A 532 -2.23 -1.66 7.25
N GLU A 533 -3.45 -2.15 7.04
CA GLU A 533 -4.26 -2.77 8.09
C GLU A 533 -3.51 -3.94 8.75
N GLY A 534 -2.93 -4.84 7.96
CA GLY A 534 -2.14 -5.95 8.47
C GLY A 534 -0.91 -5.50 9.28
N ILE A 535 -0.21 -4.46 8.84
CA ILE A 535 0.93 -3.89 9.57
C ILE A 535 0.48 -3.29 10.91
N GLN A 536 -0.63 -2.55 10.93
CA GLN A 536 -1.20 -2.01 12.17
C GLN A 536 -1.58 -3.13 13.16
N ASP A 537 -2.16 -4.24 12.65
CA ASP A 537 -2.45 -5.41 13.49
C ASP A 537 -1.18 -5.98 14.12
N VAL A 538 -0.08 -6.09 13.36
CA VAL A 538 1.23 -6.56 13.87
C VAL A 538 1.75 -5.62 14.96
N GLU A 539 1.65 -4.31 14.78
CA GLU A 539 2.07 -3.35 15.81
C GLU A 539 1.18 -3.44 17.06
N LYS A 540 -0.13 -3.66 16.92
CA LYS A 540 -1.02 -3.95 18.06
C LYS A 540 -0.59 -5.23 18.80
N ILE A 541 -0.28 -6.31 18.07
CA ILE A 541 0.22 -7.56 18.65
C ILE A 541 1.48 -7.29 19.46
N ARG A 542 2.44 -6.52 18.95
CA ARG A 542 3.67 -6.16 19.66
C ARG A 542 3.41 -5.37 20.94
N VAL A 543 2.52 -4.37 20.88
CA VAL A 543 2.12 -3.59 22.05
C VAL A 543 1.46 -4.49 23.11
N LEU A 544 0.56 -5.38 22.69
CA LEU A 544 -0.14 -6.31 23.60
C LEU A 544 0.81 -7.34 24.21
N ARG A 545 1.72 -7.91 23.42
CA ARG A 545 2.78 -8.82 23.89
C ARG A 545 3.58 -8.17 25.01
N LYS A 546 4.08 -6.97 24.77
CA LYS A 546 4.85 -6.21 25.75
C LYS A 546 4.03 -5.94 27.01
N LYS A 547 2.82 -5.42 26.85
CA LYS A 547 1.91 -5.09 27.96
C LYS A 547 1.64 -6.31 28.84
N TYR A 548 1.21 -7.42 28.25
CA TYR A 548 0.84 -8.62 29.01
C TYR A 548 2.02 -9.28 29.69
N ALA A 549 3.22 -9.24 29.08
CA ALA A 549 4.45 -9.73 29.70
C ALA A 549 4.89 -8.84 30.87
N GLU A 550 4.80 -7.52 30.78
CA GLU A 550 5.15 -6.58 31.84
C GLU A 550 4.17 -6.62 33.03
N GLU A 551 2.86 -6.76 32.77
CA GLU A 551 1.85 -6.92 33.83
C GLU A 551 2.06 -8.20 34.64
N ASN A 552 2.50 -9.27 34.03
CA ASN A 552 2.90 -10.56 34.60
C ASN A 552 1.91 -11.11 35.65
N THR A 553 0.60 -10.90 35.44
CA THR A 553 -0.46 -11.47 36.26
C THR A 553 -0.99 -12.76 35.62
N PRO A 554 -1.64 -13.67 36.38
CA PRO A 554 -2.27 -14.86 35.80
C PRO A 554 -3.25 -14.53 34.65
N GLU A 555 -3.99 -13.42 34.78
CA GLU A 555 -4.93 -12.98 33.74
C GLU A 555 -4.20 -12.47 32.50
N SER A 556 -3.17 -11.62 32.63
CA SER A 556 -2.42 -11.09 31.50
C SER A 556 -1.64 -12.19 30.79
N LEU A 557 -1.06 -13.15 31.52
CA LEU A 557 -0.38 -14.31 30.94
C LEU A 557 -1.35 -15.24 30.19
N ALA A 558 -2.58 -15.40 30.68
CA ALA A 558 -3.61 -16.14 29.94
C ALA A 558 -4.00 -15.44 28.64
N LYS A 559 -4.15 -14.11 28.64
CA LYS A 559 -4.39 -13.30 27.44
C LYS A 559 -3.22 -13.39 26.46
N LEU A 560 -1.98 -13.33 26.94
CA LEU A 560 -0.79 -13.51 26.14
C LEU A 560 -0.78 -14.88 25.45
N ASN A 561 -1.02 -15.95 26.22
CA ASN A 561 -1.05 -17.30 25.66
C ASN A 561 -2.17 -17.49 24.62
N GLN A 562 -3.34 -16.89 24.84
CA GLN A 562 -4.44 -16.88 23.88
C GLN A 562 -4.03 -16.17 22.59
N LEU A 563 -3.40 -15.00 22.69
CA LEU A 563 -2.91 -14.23 21.55
C LEU A 563 -1.86 -15.02 20.76
N GLU A 564 -0.85 -15.59 21.45
CA GLU A 564 0.20 -16.37 20.80
C GLU A 564 -0.35 -17.60 20.08
N THR A 565 -1.28 -18.32 20.71
CA THR A 565 -1.93 -19.49 20.10
C THR A 565 -2.69 -19.09 18.83
N ALA A 566 -3.39 -17.96 18.85
CA ALA A 566 -4.13 -17.47 17.70
C ALA A 566 -3.21 -16.96 16.57
N VAL A 567 -2.11 -16.29 16.91
CA VAL A 567 -1.11 -15.81 15.95
C VAL A 567 -0.40 -16.99 15.29
N GLU A 568 -0.04 -18.05 16.03
CA GLU A 568 0.69 -19.22 15.50
C GLU A 568 -0.06 -19.93 14.36
N TYR A 569 -1.39 -19.83 14.31
CA TYR A 569 -2.19 -20.36 13.19
C TYR A 569 -1.73 -19.80 11.83
N PHE A 570 -1.24 -18.57 11.78
CA PHE A 570 -0.81 -17.89 10.55
C PHE A 570 0.63 -18.22 10.15
N ASN A 571 1.32 -19.09 10.87
CA ASN A 571 2.67 -19.55 10.52
C ASN A 571 2.66 -20.63 9.40
N THR A 572 1.92 -20.34 8.33
CA THR A 572 1.81 -21.24 7.16
C THR A 572 1.52 -20.43 5.89
N LEU A 573 1.97 -20.92 4.75
CA LEU A 573 1.62 -20.41 3.42
C LEU A 573 0.55 -21.27 2.73
N GLU A 574 0.04 -22.27 3.43
CA GLU A 574 -1.01 -23.19 2.97
C GLU A 574 -2.11 -23.27 4.04
N PRO A 575 -2.86 -22.18 4.28
CA PRO A 575 -3.88 -22.18 5.32
C PRO A 575 -5.10 -23.02 4.91
N SER A 576 -5.91 -23.41 5.91
CA SER A 576 -7.20 -24.04 5.68
C SER A 576 -8.19 -23.10 5.01
N ALA A 577 -9.25 -23.65 4.38
CA ALA A 577 -10.22 -22.84 3.61
C ALA A 577 -10.96 -21.76 4.44
N ASP A 578 -11.00 -21.89 5.77
CA ASP A 578 -11.63 -20.95 6.71
C ASP A 578 -10.68 -19.85 7.20
N TRP A 579 -9.53 -19.65 6.56
CA TRP A 579 -8.50 -18.73 7.03
C TRP A 579 -8.95 -17.26 7.17
N GLN A 580 -9.86 -16.81 6.31
CA GLN A 580 -10.39 -15.44 6.37
C GLN A 580 -11.27 -15.25 7.62
N ASP A 581 -12.13 -16.21 7.93
CA ASP A 581 -12.95 -16.17 9.14
C ASP A 581 -12.06 -16.21 10.39
N ARG A 582 -11.02 -17.05 10.41
CA ARG A 582 -10.05 -17.11 11.49
C ARG A 582 -9.26 -15.81 11.65
N LEU A 583 -8.88 -15.17 10.54
CA LEU A 583 -8.23 -13.87 10.57
C LEU A 583 -9.14 -12.83 11.24
N ASN A 584 -10.40 -12.75 10.80
CA ASN A 584 -11.37 -11.82 11.35
C ASN A 584 -11.67 -12.09 12.84
N ASP A 585 -11.74 -13.35 13.25
CA ASP A 585 -11.94 -13.72 14.66
C ASP A 585 -10.70 -13.40 15.51
N THR A 586 -9.50 -13.66 15.01
CA THR A 586 -8.26 -13.35 15.74
C THR A 586 -8.06 -11.85 15.90
N LYS A 587 -8.42 -11.04 14.91
CA LYS A 587 -8.38 -9.57 15.01
C LYS A 587 -9.23 -9.01 16.16
N LYS A 588 -10.31 -9.70 16.56
CA LYS A 588 -11.12 -9.29 17.73
C LYS A 588 -10.34 -9.35 19.05
N LEU A 589 -9.29 -10.18 19.14
CA LEU A 589 -8.42 -10.25 20.31
C LEU A 589 -7.52 -9.02 20.48
N LEU A 590 -7.37 -8.22 19.44
CA LEU A 590 -6.51 -7.03 19.43
C LEU A 590 -7.20 -5.80 20.05
N ASN A 591 -8.53 -5.86 20.25
CA ASN A 591 -9.34 -4.71 20.65
C ASN A 591 -9.88 -4.80 22.10
#